data_c178e5c638d45e7333d3a353df0c180a
#
_entry.id   c178e5c638d45e7333d3a353df0c180a
#
_cell.length_a   1.000
_cell.length_b   1.000
_cell.length_c   1.000
_cell.angle_alpha   90.00
_cell.angle_beta   90.00
_cell.angle_gamma   90.00
#
_symmetry.space_group_name_H-M   'P 1'
#
loop_
_entity.id
_entity.type
_entity.pdbx_description
1 polymer ?
#
loop_
_entity_poly.entity_id
_entity_poly.type
_entity_poly.pdbx_seq_one_letter_code
_entity_poly.pdbx_strand_id
1 'polypeptide(L)'
;MKNIFKLQADICKIFSNDKRLEIINLLKHKEISNQEIMRETGLSKANVSQHMNVLKSKGVIVSRREGQQLFYSISNPKIIQACTLMREVLVDQHREREKDVSRMVKAFMDNKSVKRKIAPKRK
;
A
#
# COMPACT_ATOMS: atom_id res chain seq x y z
N MET A 1 26.90 -5.41 18.36
CA MET A 1 25.66 -4.73 18.06
C MET A 1 25.26 -4.95 16.61
N LYS A 2 24.00 -5.19 16.39
CA LYS A 2 23.56 -5.42 15.03
C LYS A 2 23.58 -4.14 14.22
N ASN A 3 23.89 -4.30 12.95
CA ASN A 3 23.87 -3.20 12.00
C ASN A 3 22.43 -2.72 11.83
N ILE A 4 22.23 -1.41 12.03
CA ILE A 4 20.88 -0.85 11.92
C ILE A 4 20.33 -1.03 10.50
N PHE A 5 21.17 -0.98 9.49
CA PHE A 5 20.72 -1.16 8.11
C PHE A 5 20.22 -2.57 7.87
N LYS A 6 20.84 -3.56 8.52
CA LYS A 6 20.37 -4.93 8.40
C LYS A 6 19.00 -5.10 9.05
N LEU A 7 18.83 -4.51 10.23
CA LEU A 7 17.54 -4.55 10.90
C LEU A 7 16.47 -3.85 10.08
N GLN A 8 16.82 -2.71 9.51
CA GLN A 8 15.87 -1.98 8.66
C GLN A 8 15.50 -2.80 7.43
N ALA A 9 16.49 -3.44 6.81
CA ALA A 9 16.23 -4.27 5.64
C ALA A 9 15.27 -5.42 5.97
N ASP A 10 15.42 -5.99 7.16
CA ASP A 10 14.54 -7.08 7.58
C ASP A 10 13.08 -6.62 7.70
N ILE A 11 12.88 -5.41 8.22
CA ILE A 11 11.53 -4.85 8.28
C ILE A 11 11.04 -4.50 6.89
N CYS A 12 11.88 -3.90 6.07
CA CYS A 12 11.47 -3.50 4.73
C CYS A 12 11.01 -4.69 3.89
N LYS A 13 11.59 -5.86 4.14
CA LYS A 13 11.19 -7.05 3.40
C LYS A 13 9.71 -7.38 3.56
N ILE A 14 9.16 -7.16 4.74
CA ILE A 14 7.76 -7.52 4.95
C ILE A 14 6.82 -6.55 4.26
N PHE A 15 7.33 -5.40 3.84
CA PHE A 15 6.54 -4.45 3.06
C PHE A 15 6.64 -4.70 1.56
N SER A 16 7.40 -5.68 1.14
CA SER A 16 7.57 -6.00 -0.28
C SER A 16 6.50 -6.98 -0.73
N ASN A 17 5.26 -6.67 -0.42
CA ASN A 17 4.13 -7.51 -0.77
C ASN A 17 2.91 -6.60 -0.86
N ASP A 18 2.24 -6.61 -2.01
CA ASP A 18 1.17 -5.67 -2.25
C ASP A 18 -0.01 -5.89 -1.30
N LYS A 19 -0.32 -7.12 -0.95
CA LYS A 19 -1.44 -7.37 -0.05
C LYS A 19 -1.13 -6.89 1.36
N ARG A 20 0.10 -7.05 1.81
CA ARG A 20 0.46 -6.54 3.12
C ARG A 20 0.42 -5.01 3.16
N LEU A 21 0.84 -4.36 2.09
CA LEU A 21 0.73 -2.90 2.02
C LEU A 21 -0.72 -2.46 2.02
N GLU A 22 -1.56 -3.18 1.33
CA GLU A 22 -2.98 -2.90 1.31
C GLU A 22 -3.59 -3.01 2.71
N ILE A 23 -3.22 -4.06 3.42
CA ILE A 23 -3.70 -4.27 4.78
C ILE A 23 -3.24 -3.15 5.70
N ILE A 24 -1.98 -2.77 5.60
CA ILE A 24 -1.45 -1.69 6.43
C ILE A 24 -2.24 -0.41 6.17
N ASN A 25 -2.58 -0.15 4.93
CA ASN A 25 -3.36 1.03 4.60
C ASN A 25 -4.75 0.99 5.23
N LEU A 26 -5.35 -0.19 5.32
CA LEU A 26 -6.65 -0.32 5.98
C LEU A 26 -6.56 0.00 7.47
N LEU A 27 -5.41 -0.23 8.06
CA LEU A 27 -5.22 -0.03 9.49
C LEU A 27 -4.79 1.38 9.87
N LYS A 28 -4.74 2.29 8.90
CA LYS A 28 -4.09 3.57 9.15
C LYS A 28 -4.84 4.47 10.13
N HIS A 29 -6.14 4.30 10.26
CA HIS A 29 -6.91 5.19 11.12
C HIS A 29 -7.54 4.51 12.31
N LYS A 30 -7.70 3.21 12.26
CA LYS A 30 -8.42 2.53 13.32
C LYS A 30 -8.11 1.04 13.32
N GLU A 31 -8.50 0.42 14.40
CA GLU A 31 -8.44 -1.02 14.53
C GLU A 31 -9.44 -1.67 13.58
N ILE A 32 -9.04 -2.79 12.97
CA ILE A 32 -9.84 -3.48 11.97
C ILE A 32 -9.89 -4.96 12.32
N SER A 33 -11.05 -5.56 12.19
CA SER A 33 -11.20 -6.99 12.46
C SER A 33 -10.68 -7.82 11.27
N ASN A 34 -10.35 -9.08 11.55
CA ASN A 34 -9.91 -9.94 10.47
C ASN A 34 -10.99 -10.18 9.43
N GLN A 35 -12.26 -10.17 9.84
CA GLN A 35 -13.35 -10.31 8.87
C GLN A 35 -13.43 -9.12 7.94
N GLU A 36 -13.22 -7.95 8.49
CA GLU A 36 -13.24 -6.75 7.65
C GLU A 36 -12.06 -6.72 6.69
N ILE A 37 -10.91 -7.19 7.14
CA ILE A 37 -9.75 -7.28 6.26
C ILE A 37 -10.04 -8.24 5.12
N MET A 38 -10.65 -9.39 5.42
CA MET A 38 -11.04 -10.34 4.39
C MET A 38 -11.97 -9.70 3.36
N ARG A 39 -12.94 -8.97 3.84
CA ARG A 39 -13.93 -8.34 2.96
C ARG A 39 -13.29 -7.29 2.07
N GLU A 40 -12.39 -6.48 2.63
CA GLU A 40 -11.80 -5.39 1.88
C GLU A 40 -10.72 -5.86 0.90
N THR A 41 -10.04 -6.95 1.22
CA THR A 41 -8.94 -7.42 0.38
C THR A 41 -9.32 -8.58 -0.53
N GLY A 42 -10.42 -9.25 -0.22
CA GLY A 42 -10.79 -10.44 -0.95
C GLY A 42 -9.98 -11.67 -0.60
N LEU A 43 -9.12 -11.58 0.41
CA LEU A 43 -8.28 -12.70 0.79
C LEU A 43 -9.05 -13.69 1.67
N SER A 44 -8.63 -14.95 1.61
CA SER A 44 -9.17 -15.98 2.49
C SER A 44 -8.71 -15.75 3.93
N LYS A 45 -9.40 -16.37 4.86
CA LYS A 45 -9.02 -16.29 6.27
C LYS A 45 -7.59 -16.76 6.48
N ALA A 46 -7.22 -17.85 5.84
CA ALA A 46 -5.88 -18.41 5.99
C ALA A 46 -4.83 -17.43 5.47
N ASN A 47 -5.10 -16.78 4.33
CA ASN A 47 -4.14 -15.84 3.77
C ASN A 47 -4.02 -14.58 4.62
N VAL A 48 -5.14 -14.09 5.15
CA VAL A 48 -5.08 -12.95 6.06
C VAL A 48 -4.24 -13.31 7.28
N SER A 49 -4.50 -14.47 7.88
CA SER A 49 -3.74 -14.90 9.06
C SER A 49 -2.25 -14.97 8.76
N GLN A 50 -1.89 -15.48 7.60
CA GLN A 50 -0.49 -15.61 7.22
C GLN A 50 0.18 -14.24 7.11
N HIS A 51 -0.48 -13.31 6.44
CA HIS A 51 0.08 -11.96 6.32
C HIS A 51 0.17 -11.26 7.67
N MET A 52 -0.87 -11.42 8.49
CA MET A 52 -0.86 -10.78 9.80
C MET A 52 0.21 -11.36 10.71
N ASN A 53 0.45 -12.66 10.62
CA ASN A 53 1.53 -13.27 11.41
C ASN A 53 2.89 -12.72 11.01
N VAL A 54 3.12 -12.52 9.73
CA VAL A 54 4.38 -11.93 9.26
C VAL A 54 4.53 -10.51 9.81
N LEU A 55 3.49 -9.69 9.69
CA LEU A 55 3.53 -8.32 10.18
C LEU A 55 3.72 -8.26 11.69
N LYS A 56 3.03 -9.15 12.38
CA LYS A 56 3.12 -9.19 13.84
C LYS A 56 4.49 -9.62 14.31
N SER A 57 5.11 -10.57 13.59
CA SER A 57 6.41 -11.09 13.99
C SER A 57 7.50 -10.02 13.97
N LYS A 58 7.32 -8.98 13.20
CA LYS A 58 8.27 -7.86 13.15
C LYS A 58 7.79 -6.65 13.94
N GLY A 59 6.72 -6.81 14.72
CA GLY A 59 6.24 -5.74 15.57
C GLY A 59 5.55 -4.61 14.83
N VAL A 60 5.12 -4.84 13.60
CA VAL A 60 4.46 -3.80 12.79
C VAL A 60 3.02 -3.61 13.23
N ILE A 61 2.38 -4.67 13.66
CA ILE A 61 1.00 -4.62 14.12
C ILE A 61 0.89 -5.30 15.47
N VAL A 62 -0.19 -4.99 16.16
CA VAL A 62 -0.58 -5.68 17.38
C VAL A 62 -1.98 -6.23 17.18
N SER A 63 -2.33 -7.23 17.95
CA SER A 63 -3.64 -7.84 17.85
C SER A 63 -4.26 -7.96 19.22
N ARG A 64 -5.58 -7.97 19.24
CA ARG A 64 -6.32 -8.30 20.45
C ARG A 64 -7.49 -9.16 20.05
N ARG A 65 -7.95 -9.95 20.99
CA ARG A 65 -9.06 -10.86 20.75
C ARG A 65 -10.26 -10.39 21.55
N GLU A 66 -11.39 -10.42 20.90
CA GLU A 66 -12.65 -10.11 21.57
C GLU A 66 -13.64 -11.18 21.15
N GLY A 67 -13.97 -12.09 22.05
CA GLY A 67 -14.75 -13.26 21.68
C GLY A 67 -13.99 -14.10 20.70
N GLN A 68 -14.58 -14.36 19.57
CA GLN A 68 -13.93 -15.17 18.53
C GLN A 68 -13.30 -14.33 17.44
N GLN A 69 -13.33 -13.01 17.60
CA GLN A 69 -12.78 -12.15 16.59
C GLN A 69 -11.43 -11.63 17.00
N LEU A 70 -10.57 -11.51 16.01
CA LEU A 70 -9.28 -10.85 16.15
C LEU A 70 -9.37 -9.46 15.57
N PHE A 71 -8.80 -8.50 16.27
CA PHE A 71 -8.71 -7.12 15.82
C PHE A 71 -7.25 -6.75 15.75
N TYR A 72 -6.90 -5.98 14.74
CA TYR A 72 -5.51 -5.61 14.50
C TYR A 72 -5.39 -4.10 14.44
N SER A 73 -4.24 -3.61 14.87
CA SER A 73 -3.94 -2.19 14.77
C SER A 73 -2.45 -2.00 14.54
N ILE A 74 -2.11 -0.84 14.04
CA ILE A 74 -0.71 -0.48 13.78
C ILE A 74 -0.02 -0.21 15.11
N SER A 75 1.19 -0.73 15.27
CA SER A 75 1.93 -0.57 16.50
C SER A 75 2.57 0.82 16.63
N ASN A 76 2.86 1.47 15.50
CA ASN A 76 3.57 2.75 15.51
C ASN A 76 3.11 3.55 14.30
N PRO A 77 2.54 4.74 14.52
CA PRO A 77 2.02 5.53 13.40
C PRO A 77 3.08 5.94 12.39
N LYS A 78 4.36 5.92 12.77
CA LYS A 78 5.41 6.23 11.81
C LYS A 78 5.46 5.23 10.66
N ILE A 79 4.97 4.02 10.90
CA ILE A 79 4.88 3.01 9.82
C ILE A 79 3.96 3.52 8.72
N ILE A 80 2.83 4.08 9.10
CA ILE A 80 1.89 4.64 8.12
C ILE A 80 2.53 5.82 7.40
N GLN A 81 3.24 6.67 8.14
CA GLN A 81 3.89 7.83 7.53
C GLN A 81 4.92 7.40 6.50
N ALA A 82 5.72 6.40 6.83
CA ALA A 82 6.74 5.90 5.91
C ALA A 82 6.13 5.32 4.65
N CYS A 83 5.07 4.52 4.81
CA CYS A 83 4.40 3.92 3.66
C CYS A 83 3.74 4.98 2.79
N THR A 84 3.16 6.00 3.42
CA THR A 84 2.52 7.09 2.69
C THR A 84 3.55 7.87 1.89
N LEU A 85 4.69 8.17 2.50
CA LEU A 85 5.75 8.91 1.80
C LEU A 85 6.28 8.11 0.62
N MET A 86 6.49 6.83 0.79
CA MET A 86 6.94 6.00 -0.32
C MET A 86 5.92 6.00 -1.46
N ARG A 87 4.64 5.92 -1.11
CA ARG A 87 3.58 5.96 -2.11
C ARG A 87 3.54 7.30 -2.83
N GLU A 88 3.81 8.39 -2.11
CA GLU A 88 3.85 9.70 -2.73
C GLU A 88 4.98 9.79 -3.75
N VAL A 89 6.12 9.17 -3.45
CA VAL A 89 7.22 9.13 -4.41
C VAL A 89 6.76 8.44 -5.70
N LEU A 90 6.05 7.32 -5.55
CA LEU A 90 5.54 6.60 -6.71
C LEU A 90 4.55 7.43 -7.51
N VAL A 91 3.66 8.12 -6.80
CA VAL A 91 2.66 8.97 -7.46
C VAL A 91 3.37 10.09 -8.23
N ASP A 92 4.38 10.71 -7.62
CA ASP A 92 5.13 11.77 -8.28
C ASP A 92 5.83 11.26 -9.53
N GLN A 93 6.48 10.10 -9.44
CA GLN A 93 7.16 9.51 -10.58
C GLN A 93 6.17 9.18 -11.70
N HIS A 94 5.04 8.63 -11.33
CA HIS A 94 4.03 8.26 -12.30
C HIS A 94 3.45 9.51 -12.98
N ARG A 95 3.26 10.55 -12.22
CA ARG A 95 2.73 11.81 -12.73
C ARG A 95 3.67 12.43 -13.75
N GLU A 96 4.97 12.39 -13.47
CA GLU A 96 5.95 12.88 -14.43
C GLU A 96 5.93 12.07 -15.72
N ARG A 97 5.83 10.75 -15.57
CA ARG A 97 5.77 9.88 -16.74
C ARG A 97 4.51 10.13 -17.56
N GLU A 98 3.40 10.34 -16.89
CA GLU A 98 2.15 10.64 -17.58
C GLU A 98 2.22 11.96 -18.33
N LYS A 99 2.88 12.93 -17.75
CA LYS A 99 3.05 14.22 -18.43
C LYS A 99 3.82 14.04 -19.73
N ASP A 100 4.89 13.25 -19.69
CA ASP A 100 5.68 13.01 -20.87
C ASP A 100 4.86 12.27 -21.93
N VAL A 101 4.13 11.26 -21.54
CA VAL A 101 3.27 10.51 -22.45
C VAL A 101 2.19 11.41 -23.00
N SER A 102 1.60 12.25 -22.16
CA SER A 102 0.57 13.19 -22.62
C SER A 102 1.09 14.14 -23.66
N ARG A 103 2.30 14.64 -23.47
CA ARG A 103 2.91 15.52 -24.47
C ARG A 103 3.11 14.81 -25.79
N MET A 104 3.58 13.58 -25.73
CA MET A 104 3.80 12.79 -26.93
C MET A 104 2.50 12.49 -27.64
N VAL A 105 1.47 12.12 -26.89
CA VAL A 105 0.16 11.83 -27.46
C VAL A 105 -0.42 13.09 -28.08
N LYS A 106 -0.29 14.22 -27.41
CA LYS A 106 -0.82 15.46 -27.93
C LYS A 106 -0.14 15.84 -29.25
N ALA A 107 1.17 15.71 -29.31
CA ALA A 107 1.89 15.98 -30.55
C ALA A 107 1.40 15.08 -31.68
N PHE A 108 1.17 13.81 -31.37
CA PHE A 108 0.66 12.87 -32.35
C PHE A 108 -0.75 13.24 -32.79
N MET A 109 -1.60 13.60 -31.82
CA MET A 109 -3.00 13.92 -32.10
C MET A 109 -3.15 15.20 -32.92
N ASP A 110 -2.26 16.16 -32.71
CA ASP A 110 -2.29 17.40 -33.48
C ASP A 110 -2.09 17.11 -34.95
N ASN A 111 -1.40 16.03 -35.29
CA ASN A 111 -1.18 15.65 -36.68
C ASN A 111 -2.28 14.80 -37.24
N LYS A 112 -3.12 14.21 -36.40
CA LYS A 112 -4.08 13.20 -36.84
C LYS A 112 -5.53 13.55 -36.65
N SER A 113 -5.85 14.62 -36.06
CA SER A 113 -7.23 15.01 -35.82
C SER A 113 -8.04 14.01 -35.03
N VAL A 114 -7.42 13.27 -34.14
CA VAL A 114 -8.14 12.33 -33.30
C VAL A 114 -8.14 12.74 -31.86
N LYS A 115 -7.81 13.96 -31.63
CA LYS A 115 -7.61 14.50 -30.33
C LYS A 115 -8.81 14.34 -29.39
N ARG A 116 -10.02 14.50 -29.88
CA ARG A 116 -11.15 14.46 -28.97
C ARG A 116 -11.59 13.07 -28.60
N LYS A 117 -10.97 12.04 -29.12
CA LYS A 117 -11.27 10.68 -28.73
C LYS A 117 -10.61 10.28 -27.44
N ILE A 118 -9.65 11.05 -26.98
CA ILE A 118 -8.91 10.77 -25.76
C ILE A 118 -9.06 11.96 -24.84
N ALA A 119 -9.74 11.75 -23.71
CA ALA A 119 -9.88 12.81 -22.73
C ALA A 119 -8.67 12.83 -21.81
N PRO A 120 -8.24 14.03 -21.39
CA PRO A 120 -7.16 14.07 -20.43
C PRO A 120 -7.59 13.47 -19.10
N LYS A 121 -6.64 12.80 -18.47
CA LYS A 121 -6.90 12.21 -17.19
C LYS A 121 -6.94 13.29 -16.14
N ARG A 122 -7.90 13.22 -15.27
CA ARG A 122 -7.93 14.21 -14.23
C ARG A 122 -7.26 13.70 -13.04
N LYS A 123 -6.69 14.47 -12.29
CA LYS A 123 -6.00 14.06 -11.21
C LYS A 123 -6.68 13.59 -10.12
#